data_4fd7b532c1cb0c9e7dea9538bf5209b9
#
_entry.id   4fd7b532c1cb0c9e7dea9538bf5209b9
#
_cell.length_a   1.000
_cell.length_b   1.000
_cell.length_c   1.000
_cell.angle_alpha   90.00
_cell.angle_beta   90.00
_cell.angle_gamma   90.00
#
_symmetry.space_group_name_H-M   'P 1'
#
loop_
_entity.id
_entity.type
_entity.pdbx_description
1 polymer ?
#
loop_
_entity_poly.entity_id
_entity_poly.type
_entity_poly.pdbx_seq_one_letter_code
_entity_poly.pdbx_strand_id
1 'polypeptide(L)'
;MTHPDRAVTGLDAGVAARLRRNEAGLVPAIVQQHDTGEVLMLAWMNDEALHRTITTGRATYYSRSRGTLWVKGETSGHHQYVKSVAIDCDGDTLLLRVDQIGPACHTGTRSCFREFGEKS
;
A
#
# COMPACT_ATOMS: atom_id res chain seq x y z
N MET A 1 21.68 6.91 -16.05
CA MET A 1 22.46 7.69 -15.11
C MET A 1 22.03 7.36 -13.69
N THR A 2 22.99 7.17 -12.80
CA THR A 2 22.71 6.90 -11.41
C THR A 2 22.36 8.19 -10.69
N HIS A 3 21.30 8.19 -9.93
CA HIS A 3 20.92 9.33 -9.10
C HIS A 3 21.61 9.19 -7.75
N PRO A 4 22.54 10.09 -7.41
CA PRO A 4 23.28 9.96 -6.15
C PRO A 4 22.39 10.12 -4.91
N ASP A 5 21.25 10.75 -5.05
CA ASP A 5 20.29 10.99 -3.98
C ASP A 5 19.17 9.96 -3.93
N ARG A 6 19.24 8.91 -4.77
CA ARG A 6 18.27 7.83 -4.71
C ARG A 6 18.46 7.04 -3.44
N ALA A 7 17.37 6.73 -2.75
CA ALA A 7 17.40 5.98 -1.51
C ALA A 7 17.99 4.58 -1.73
N VAL A 8 18.55 4.00 -0.67
CA VAL A 8 19.13 2.65 -0.69
C VAL A 8 18.11 1.61 -1.16
N THR A 9 16.84 1.84 -0.87
CA THR A 9 15.73 0.98 -1.28
C THR A 9 15.38 1.06 -2.76
N GLY A 10 15.98 2.01 -3.49
CA GLY A 10 15.65 2.27 -4.89
C GLY A 10 14.52 3.25 -5.11
N LEU A 11 13.86 3.70 -4.05
CA LEU A 11 12.76 4.67 -4.17
C LEU A 11 13.31 6.00 -4.67
N ASP A 12 12.60 6.63 -5.62
CA ASP A 12 12.98 7.93 -6.16
C ASP A 12 13.15 8.95 -5.04
N ALA A 13 14.25 9.70 -5.07
CA ALA A 13 14.59 10.64 -4.02
C ALA A 13 13.54 11.76 -3.86
N GLY A 14 12.94 12.19 -4.96
CA GLY A 14 11.89 13.22 -4.92
C GLY A 14 10.63 12.71 -4.20
N VAL A 15 10.26 11.47 -4.43
CA VAL A 15 9.16 10.82 -3.72
C VAL A 15 9.53 10.60 -2.26
N ALA A 16 10.72 10.05 -2.00
CA ALA A 16 11.18 9.79 -0.64
C ALA A 16 11.21 11.05 0.22
N ALA A 17 11.61 12.18 -0.36
CA ALA A 17 11.70 13.45 0.36
C ALA A 17 10.34 13.99 0.78
N ARG A 18 9.26 13.58 0.13
CA ARG A 18 7.89 14.01 0.43
C ARG A 18 7.26 13.21 1.56
N LEU A 19 7.82 12.05 1.89
CA LEU A 19 7.21 11.14 2.86
C LEU A 19 7.54 11.56 4.29
N ARG A 20 6.53 11.56 5.13
CA ARG A 20 6.64 11.75 6.57
C ARG A 20 6.40 10.42 7.26
N ARG A 21 7.48 9.71 7.52
CA ARG A 21 7.44 8.37 8.09
C ARG A 21 7.27 8.44 9.60
N ASN A 22 6.66 7.39 10.17
CA ASN A 22 6.61 7.24 11.62
C ASN A 22 7.99 6.77 12.15
N GLU A 23 8.07 6.52 13.46
CA GLU A 23 9.32 6.11 14.11
C GLU A 23 9.88 4.80 13.54
N ALA A 24 9.02 3.94 13.03
CA ALA A 24 9.42 2.66 12.44
C ALA A 24 9.79 2.79 10.96
N GLY A 25 9.76 3.99 10.40
CA GLY A 25 10.04 4.20 8.98
C GLY A 25 8.88 3.85 8.07
N LEU A 26 7.65 3.86 8.59
CA LEU A 26 6.47 3.42 7.87
C LEU A 26 5.50 4.56 7.63
N VAL A 27 4.73 4.41 6.53
CA VAL A 27 3.64 5.31 6.17
C VAL A 27 2.40 4.44 5.93
N PRO A 28 1.23 4.84 6.45
CA PRO A 28 0.01 4.07 6.18
C PRO A 28 -0.47 4.31 4.75
N ALA A 29 -1.04 3.27 4.17
CA ALA A 29 -1.60 3.31 2.84
C ALA A 29 -3.08 2.91 2.90
N ILE A 30 -3.94 3.85 2.51
CA ILE A 30 -5.36 3.58 2.31
C ILE A 30 -5.49 2.96 0.93
N VAL A 31 -6.23 1.87 0.82
CA VAL A 31 -6.39 1.14 -0.45
C VAL A 31 -7.85 1.20 -0.87
N GLN A 32 -8.08 1.68 -2.09
CA GLN A 32 -9.40 1.99 -2.61
C GLN A 32 -9.57 1.33 -3.98
N GLN A 33 -10.75 0.75 -4.23
CA GLN A 33 -11.07 0.24 -5.56
C GLN A 33 -11.20 1.41 -6.53
N HIS A 34 -10.51 1.31 -7.67
CA HIS A 34 -10.35 2.45 -8.58
C HIS A 34 -11.64 2.89 -9.27
N ASP A 35 -12.55 1.96 -9.54
CA ASP A 35 -13.75 2.25 -10.34
C ASP A 35 -15.01 2.50 -9.50
N THR A 36 -15.00 2.10 -8.23
CA THR A 36 -16.17 2.27 -7.35
C THR A 36 -15.91 3.27 -6.22
N GLY A 37 -14.65 3.50 -5.87
CA GLY A 37 -14.29 4.31 -4.72
C GLY A 37 -14.39 3.58 -3.39
N GLU A 38 -14.73 2.30 -3.40
CA GLU A 38 -14.82 1.52 -2.17
C GLU A 38 -13.47 1.45 -1.46
N VAL A 39 -13.45 1.76 -0.17
CA VAL A 39 -12.23 1.61 0.64
C VAL A 39 -12.13 0.16 1.06
N LEU A 40 -11.02 -0.47 0.69
CA LEU A 40 -10.83 -1.91 0.86
C LEU A 40 -10.10 -2.28 2.13
N MET A 41 -9.03 -1.56 2.44
CA MET A 41 -8.19 -1.89 3.58
C MET A 41 -7.24 -0.74 3.87
N LEU A 42 -6.52 -0.85 4.98
CA LEU A 42 -5.35 -0.02 5.28
C LEU A 42 -4.19 -0.96 5.59
N ALA A 43 -3.03 -0.65 5.04
CA ALA A 43 -1.81 -1.40 5.32
C ALA A 43 -0.64 -0.43 5.46
N TRP A 44 0.56 -0.95 5.71
CA TRP A 44 1.74 -0.14 5.97
C TRP A 44 2.78 -0.37 4.88
N MET A 45 3.53 0.68 4.57
CA MET A 45 4.62 0.60 3.61
C MET A 45 5.87 1.25 4.20
N ASN A 46 7.02 0.58 4.01
CA ASN A 46 8.31 1.24 4.11
C ASN A 46 8.70 1.72 2.70
N ASP A 47 9.86 2.35 2.58
CA ASP A 47 10.31 2.88 1.29
C ASP A 47 10.44 1.79 0.23
N GLU A 48 10.93 0.62 0.60
CA GLU A 48 11.07 -0.50 -0.34
C GLU A 48 9.72 -1.01 -0.82
N ALA A 49 8.73 -1.12 0.08
CA ALA A 49 7.38 -1.54 -0.29
C ALA A 49 6.77 -0.57 -1.30
N LEU A 50 6.91 0.72 -1.07
CA LEU A 50 6.40 1.74 -1.99
C LEU A 50 7.10 1.66 -3.33
N HIS A 51 8.43 1.52 -3.33
CA HIS A 51 9.20 1.39 -4.56
C HIS A 51 8.73 0.18 -5.39
N ARG A 52 8.57 -0.97 -4.75
CA ARG A 52 8.09 -2.17 -5.43
C ARG A 52 6.67 -2.02 -5.96
N THR A 53 5.81 -1.37 -5.18
CA THR A 53 4.44 -1.08 -5.62
C THR A 53 4.43 -0.26 -6.90
N ILE A 54 5.24 0.80 -6.95
CA ILE A 54 5.32 1.68 -8.12
C ILE A 54 5.92 0.97 -9.32
N THR A 55 6.98 0.21 -9.11
CA THR A 55 7.74 -0.39 -10.23
C THR A 55 7.09 -1.66 -10.77
N THR A 56 6.42 -2.43 -9.92
CA THR A 56 5.82 -3.71 -10.36
C THR A 56 4.34 -3.56 -10.74
N GLY A 57 3.68 -2.51 -10.27
CA GLY A 57 2.25 -2.35 -10.46
C GLY A 57 1.41 -3.26 -9.58
N ARG A 58 2.03 -3.97 -8.64
CA ARG A 58 1.34 -4.83 -7.68
C ARG A 58 1.54 -4.30 -6.28
N ALA A 59 0.45 -4.16 -5.53
CA ALA A 59 0.51 -3.61 -4.19
C ALA A 59 1.36 -4.49 -3.29
N THR A 60 2.38 -3.88 -2.71
CA THR A 60 3.36 -4.52 -1.83
C THR A 60 3.41 -3.72 -0.54
N TYR A 61 3.33 -4.41 0.58
CA TYR A 61 3.23 -3.80 1.90
C TYR A 61 4.32 -4.30 2.82
N TYR A 62 4.42 -3.68 3.99
CA TYR A 62 5.32 -4.10 5.05
C TYR A 62 4.51 -4.66 6.22
N SER A 63 4.81 -5.88 6.63
CA SER A 63 4.18 -6.50 7.79
C SER A 63 4.90 -6.08 9.06
N ARG A 64 4.21 -5.34 9.93
CA ARG A 64 4.79 -4.88 11.19
C ARG A 64 5.08 -6.04 12.15
N SER A 65 4.22 -7.04 12.15
CA SER A 65 4.36 -8.18 13.06
C SER A 65 5.47 -9.13 12.63
N ARG A 66 5.68 -9.30 11.32
CA ARG A 66 6.70 -10.20 10.78
C ARG A 66 8.00 -9.52 10.41
N GLY A 67 8.00 -8.19 10.32
CA GLY A 67 9.19 -7.43 9.94
C GLY A 67 9.65 -7.68 8.51
N THR A 68 8.74 -7.96 7.60
CA THR A 68 9.08 -8.30 6.22
C THR A 68 8.06 -7.73 5.24
N LEU A 69 8.48 -7.61 3.98
CA LEU A 69 7.59 -7.23 2.89
C LEU A 69 6.64 -8.37 2.53
N TRP A 70 5.47 -8.03 2.00
CA TRP A 70 4.56 -9.01 1.43
C TRP A 70 3.79 -8.40 0.26
N VAL A 71 3.61 -9.20 -0.77
CA VAL A 71 2.86 -8.81 -1.96
C VAL A 71 1.42 -9.27 -1.77
N LYS A 72 0.48 -8.34 -1.88
CA LYS A 72 -0.94 -8.66 -1.72
C LYS A 72 -1.36 -9.68 -2.77
N GLY A 73 -1.92 -10.80 -2.31
CA GLY A 73 -2.40 -11.85 -3.21
C GLY A 73 -1.34 -12.83 -3.70
N GLU A 74 -0.11 -12.74 -3.20
CA GLU A 74 0.98 -13.61 -3.65
C GLU A 74 0.64 -15.10 -3.47
N THR A 75 -0.01 -15.44 -2.37
CA THR A 75 -0.43 -16.82 -2.08
C THR A 75 -1.86 -17.10 -2.50
N SER A 76 -2.77 -16.16 -2.22
CA SER A 76 -4.21 -16.36 -2.46
C SER A 76 -4.64 -16.11 -3.90
N GLY A 77 -3.84 -15.39 -4.68
CA GLY A 77 -4.22 -14.93 -6.01
C GLY A 77 -5.08 -13.66 -6.00
N HIS A 78 -5.44 -13.15 -4.84
CA HIS A 78 -6.27 -11.94 -4.70
C HIS A 78 -5.40 -10.70 -4.76
N HIS A 79 -4.75 -10.49 -5.91
CA HIS A 79 -3.83 -9.38 -6.16
C HIS A 79 -4.54 -8.03 -6.17
N GLN A 80 -3.76 -7.00 -5.94
CA GLN A 80 -4.19 -5.62 -6.14
C GLN A 80 -3.31 -5.02 -7.23
N TYR A 81 -3.89 -4.80 -8.40
CA TYR A 81 -3.19 -4.14 -9.50
C TYR A 81 -3.31 -2.64 -9.34
N VAL A 82 -2.18 -1.96 -9.21
CA VAL A 82 -2.15 -0.54 -8.87
C VAL A 82 -2.43 0.31 -10.10
N LYS A 83 -3.43 1.19 -9.98
CA LYS A 83 -3.79 2.15 -11.02
C LYS A 83 -3.17 3.51 -10.77
N SER A 84 -3.11 3.93 -9.50
CA SER A 84 -2.46 5.18 -9.12
C SER A 84 -2.04 5.14 -7.66
N VAL A 85 -1.03 5.95 -7.35
CA VAL A 85 -0.54 6.17 -5.99
C VAL A 85 -0.51 7.67 -5.76
N ALA A 86 -1.16 8.11 -4.71
CA ALA A 86 -1.17 9.52 -4.32
C ALA A 86 -0.63 9.65 -2.91
N ILE A 87 -0.08 10.82 -2.63
CA ILE A 87 0.40 11.19 -1.29
C ILE A 87 -0.48 12.33 -0.80
N ASP A 88 -0.77 12.37 0.49
CA ASP A 88 -1.59 13.44 1.03
C ASP A 88 -0.78 14.73 1.22
N CYS A 89 -1.48 15.80 1.60
CA CYS A 89 -0.89 17.14 1.58
C CYS A 89 0.31 17.32 2.51
N ASP A 90 0.36 16.60 3.63
CA ASP A 90 1.49 16.69 4.56
C ASP A 90 2.40 15.44 4.52
N GLY A 91 2.15 14.54 3.59
CA GLY A 91 3.10 13.46 3.29
C GLY A 91 3.06 12.27 4.23
N ASP A 92 2.07 12.18 5.09
CA ASP A 92 2.02 11.14 6.11
C ASP A 92 1.08 9.96 5.78
N THR A 93 0.40 10.01 4.65
CA THR A 93 -0.55 8.97 4.23
C THR A 93 -0.51 8.80 2.72
N LEU A 94 -0.57 7.56 2.27
CA LEU A 94 -0.66 7.22 0.85
C LEU A 94 -2.08 6.76 0.50
N LEU A 95 -2.49 7.04 -0.72
CA LEU A 95 -3.73 6.51 -1.28
C LEU A 95 -3.39 5.69 -2.51
N LEU A 96 -3.67 4.39 -2.44
CA LEU A 96 -3.54 3.49 -3.57
C LEU A 96 -4.91 3.25 -4.18
N ARG A 97 -5.04 3.55 -5.46
CA ARG A 97 -6.21 3.12 -6.23
C ARG A 97 -5.83 1.89 -7.00
N VAL A 98 -6.57 0.81 -6.79
CA VAL A 98 -6.22 -0.52 -7.29
C VAL A 98 -7.40 -1.19 -7.97
N ASP A 99 -7.10 -2.21 -8.75
CA ASP A 99 -8.08 -3.20 -9.16
C ASP A 99 -7.90 -4.42 -8.27
N GLN A 100 -8.84 -4.62 -7.34
CA GLN A 100 -8.79 -5.74 -6.40
C GLN A 100 -9.40 -6.98 -7.03
N ILE A 101 -8.62 -8.02 -7.14
CA ILE A 101 -9.08 -9.32 -7.61
C ILE A 101 -9.57 -10.12 -6.39
N GLY A 102 -10.87 -10.41 -6.38
CA GLY A 102 -11.48 -11.13 -5.25
C GLY A 102 -11.58 -10.30 -3.98
N PRO A 103 -11.76 -10.94 -2.83
CA PRO A 103 -11.87 -10.24 -1.56
C PRO A 103 -10.53 -9.70 -1.08
N ALA A 104 -10.54 -8.50 -0.50
CA ALA A 104 -9.33 -7.93 0.09
C ALA A 104 -9.03 -8.52 1.46
N CYS A 105 -10.07 -8.87 2.22
CA CYS A 105 -9.91 -9.38 3.58
C CYS A 105 -9.67 -10.90 3.58
N HIS A 106 -8.76 -11.35 4.45
CA HIS A 106 -8.49 -12.78 4.59
C HIS A 106 -9.70 -13.57 5.10
N THR A 107 -10.70 -12.89 5.66
CA THR A 107 -11.97 -13.52 6.08
C THR A 107 -12.94 -13.77 4.93
N GLY A 108 -12.59 -13.34 3.73
CA GLY A 108 -13.37 -13.55 2.53
C GLY A 108 -14.30 -12.42 2.16
N THR A 109 -14.31 -11.33 2.91
CA THR A 109 -15.11 -10.15 2.56
C THR A 109 -14.35 -9.24 1.59
N ARG A 110 -15.09 -8.53 0.73
CA ARG A 110 -14.50 -7.62 -0.26
C ARG A 110 -13.63 -6.56 0.41
N SER A 111 -14.18 -5.91 1.46
CA SER A 111 -13.48 -4.89 2.24
C SER A 111 -13.14 -5.45 3.62
N CYS A 112 -12.04 -4.96 4.20
CA CYS A 112 -11.68 -5.26 5.58
C CYS A 112 -12.51 -4.45 6.58
N PHE A 113 -13.16 -3.38 6.11
CA PHE A 113 -13.92 -2.49 6.99
C PHE A 113 -15.35 -2.97 7.16
N ARG A 114 -15.87 -2.81 8.39
CA ARG A 114 -17.25 -3.15 8.73
C ARG A 114 -17.82 -2.06 9.62
N GLU A 115 -19.12 -1.83 9.48
CA GLU A 115 -19.82 -0.90 10.35
C GLU A 115 -19.84 -1.42 11.79
N PHE A 116 -19.80 -0.51 12.76
CA PHE A 116 -20.05 -0.87 14.15
C PHE A 116 -21.50 -1.36 14.29
N GLY A 117 -21.70 -2.44 15.04
CA GLY A 117 -23.01 -3.02 15.19
C GLY A 117 -23.40 -4.01 14.10
N GLU A 118 -22.57 -4.14 13.06
CA GLU A 118 -22.77 -5.11 12.02
C GLU A 118 -22.52 -6.51 12.55
N LYS A 119 -23.45 -7.41 12.27
CA LYS A 119 -23.30 -8.81 12.69
C LYS A 119 -22.43 -9.55 11.68
N SER A 120 -21.42 -10.23 12.18
CA SER A 120 -20.50 -11.00 11.37
C SER A 120 -20.99 -12.44 11.14
#